data_d888bfd0859fa4896874b645f4e3e552
#
_entry.id   d888bfd0859fa4896874b645f4e3e552
#
_cell.length_a   1.000
_cell.length_b   1.000
_cell.length_c   1.000
_cell.angle_alpha   90.00
_cell.angle_beta   90.00
_cell.angle_gamma   90.00
#
_symmetry.space_group_name_H-M   'P 1'
#
loop_
_entity.id
_entity.type
_entity.pdbx_description
1 polymer ?
#
loop_
_entity_poly.entity_id
_entity_poly.type
_entity_poly.pdbx_seq_one_letter_code
_entity_poly.pdbx_strand_id
1 'polypeptide(L)'
;DMIRQAIEQKYLNSERKVQLRQNIIDYFKREENNNFRKMEELPYQLYHAEKWDELHECISTLGYMSRQFTTNNIHEFILYWRTLKQADASKYKISQAYIEQIMGSMAEKAEMAVMLQWAYWQMFRNDVIRLTNICISYLNDLDAAYELVEFLIRMCDQMADGDTSEERCSFHNLAGMICIRKKEYIQALKEYREGLSLAVHAYGEDDLKITSYLCNIADVYHSIGESQDPVDKNALEKAKLILEKVLKMRKSILPDMHDDIAVAYDNLAGIYRLLGEEELAKEYRLKSQDIYVSLKGENDIDVAIAYHNYALECRMEQDFDQAREYAKKALTIYQHILGDENTHTQE
;
A
#
# COMPACT_ATOMS: atom_id res chain seq x y z
N ASP A 1 1.24 -16.48 -26.76
CA ASP A 1 1.27 -15.12 -27.31
C ASP A 1 2.12 -14.96 -28.56
N MET A 2 3.37 -15.41 -28.62
CA MET A 2 4.22 -15.29 -29.82
C MET A 2 3.62 -15.99 -31.06
N ILE A 3 3.04 -17.18 -30.89
CA ILE A 3 2.39 -17.91 -32.01
C ILE A 3 1.16 -17.14 -32.50
N ARG A 4 0.36 -16.60 -31.58
CA ARG A 4 -0.83 -15.78 -31.88
C ARG A 4 -0.44 -14.53 -32.65
N GLN A 5 0.56 -13.77 -32.18
CA GLN A 5 1.11 -12.59 -32.86
C GLN A 5 1.69 -12.92 -34.24
N ALA A 6 2.41 -14.02 -34.37
CA ALA A 6 2.98 -14.45 -35.66
C ALA A 6 1.90 -14.81 -36.69
N ILE A 7 0.80 -15.46 -36.27
CA ILE A 7 -0.34 -15.79 -37.14
C ILE A 7 -1.06 -14.48 -37.55
N GLU A 8 -1.29 -13.58 -36.60
CA GLU A 8 -1.93 -12.29 -36.86
C GLU A 8 -1.14 -11.44 -37.84
N GLN A 9 0.16 -11.34 -37.70
CA GLN A 9 1.03 -10.56 -38.61
C GLN A 9 1.13 -11.20 -40.01
N LYS A 10 1.14 -12.52 -40.10
CA LYS A 10 1.45 -13.21 -41.36
C LYS A 10 0.22 -13.46 -42.25
N TYR A 11 -0.96 -13.65 -41.67
CA TYR A 11 -2.13 -14.17 -42.40
C TYR A 11 -3.35 -13.26 -42.39
N LEU A 12 -3.34 -12.16 -41.63
CA LEU A 12 -4.51 -11.30 -41.49
C LEU A 12 -4.21 -9.86 -41.94
N ASN A 13 -4.87 -9.41 -43.02
CA ASN A 13 -4.97 -7.99 -43.31
C ASN A 13 -5.86 -7.28 -42.28
N SER A 14 -5.81 -5.94 -42.20
CA SER A 14 -6.49 -5.15 -41.15
C SER A 14 -8.01 -5.40 -41.13
N GLU A 15 -8.68 -5.45 -42.28
CA GLU A 15 -10.14 -5.66 -42.34
C GLU A 15 -10.55 -7.05 -41.89
N ARG A 16 -9.83 -8.08 -42.33
CA ARG A 16 -10.10 -9.47 -41.97
C ARG A 16 -9.84 -9.73 -40.49
N LYS A 17 -8.85 -9.03 -39.93
CA LYS A 17 -8.52 -9.10 -38.50
C LYS A 17 -9.67 -8.52 -37.66
N VAL A 18 -10.24 -7.38 -38.05
CA VAL A 18 -11.38 -6.74 -37.38
C VAL A 18 -12.62 -7.65 -37.44
N GLN A 19 -12.92 -8.22 -38.61
CA GLN A 19 -14.07 -9.12 -38.78
C GLN A 19 -13.94 -10.40 -37.95
N LEU A 20 -12.77 -11.03 -37.95
CA LEU A 20 -12.52 -12.23 -37.15
C LEU A 20 -12.61 -11.94 -35.65
N ARG A 21 -12.07 -10.82 -35.21
CA ARG A 21 -12.18 -10.38 -33.81
C ARG A 21 -13.64 -10.21 -33.41
N GLN A 22 -14.45 -9.55 -34.23
CA GLN A 22 -15.87 -9.39 -33.99
C GLN A 22 -16.59 -10.74 -33.89
N ASN A 23 -16.30 -11.67 -34.79
CA ASN A 23 -16.89 -13.02 -34.75
C ASN A 23 -16.54 -13.79 -33.47
N ILE A 24 -15.31 -13.64 -32.95
CA ILE A 24 -14.88 -14.25 -31.68
C ILE A 24 -15.61 -13.61 -30.50
N ILE A 25 -15.75 -12.27 -30.50
CA ILE A 25 -16.53 -11.56 -29.48
C ILE A 25 -17.98 -12.05 -29.46
N ASP A 26 -18.62 -12.12 -30.64
CA ASP A 26 -20.00 -12.57 -30.75
C ASP A 26 -20.20 -14.01 -30.34
N TYR A 27 -19.22 -14.88 -30.64
CA TYR A 27 -19.23 -16.27 -30.18
C TYR A 27 -19.22 -16.36 -28.65
N PHE A 28 -18.27 -15.70 -27.97
CA PHE A 28 -18.16 -15.75 -26.52
C PHE A 28 -19.31 -15.03 -25.80
N LYS A 29 -19.94 -14.04 -26.42
CA LYS A 29 -21.14 -13.40 -25.86
C LYS A 29 -22.36 -14.31 -25.85
N ARG A 30 -22.49 -15.21 -26.83
CA ARG A 30 -23.60 -16.18 -26.92
C ARG A 30 -23.43 -17.37 -25.98
N GLU A 31 -22.21 -17.65 -25.53
CA GLU A 31 -21.97 -18.75 -24.59
C GLU A 31 -22.55 -18.40 -23.20
N GLU A 32 -23.55 -19.17 -22.77
CA GLU A 32 -24.24 -18.98 -21.47
C GLU A 32 -23.35 -19.37 -20.27
N ASN A 33 -22.33 -20.20 -20.48
CA ASN A 33 -21.46 -20.64 -19.40
C ASN A 33 -20.21 -19.77 -19.25
N ASN A 34 -19.92 -19.35 -18.03
CA ASN A 34 -18.65 -18.75 -17.61
C ASN A 34 -17.51 -19.78 -17.66
N ASN A 35 -17.22 -20.31 -18.88
CA ASN A 35 -16.08 -21.19 -19.02
C ASN A 35 -14.78 -20.40 -18.96
N PHE A 36 -13.72 -21.06 -18.53
CA PHE A 36 -12.41 -20.45 -18.33
C PHE A 36 -11.87 -19.77 -19.59
N ARG A 37 -12.17 -20.32 -20.76
CA ARG A 37 -11.73 -19.79 -22.04
C ARG A 37 -12.41 -18.46 -22.38
N LYS A 38 -13.70 -18.32 -22.04
CA LYS A 38 -14.43 -17.05 -22.20
C LYS A 38 -13.82 -15.95 -21.34
N MET A 39 -13.46 -16.28 -20.07
CA MET A 39 -12.86 -15.32 -19.15
C MET A 39 -11.47 -14.84 -19.58
N GLU A 40 -10.76 -15.58 -20.40
CA GLU A 40 -9.44 -15.20 -20.91
C GLU A 40 -9.55 -14.52 -22.30
N GLU A 41 -10.32 -15.09 -23.21
CA GLU A 41 -10.38 -14.63 -24.58
C GLU A 41 -11.26 -13.39 -24.79
N LEU A 42 -12.43 -13.32 -24.14
CA LEU A 42 -13.36 -12.22 -24.37
C LEU A 42 -12.78 -10.85 -23.96
N PRO A 43 -12.18 -10.69 -22.74
CA PRO A 43 -11.53 -9.42 -22.39
C PRO A 43 -10.39 -9.05 -23.34
N TYR A 44 -9.57 -10.01 -23.76
CA TYR A 44 -8.50 -9.80 -24.71
C TYR A 44 -9.01 -9.24 -26.05
N GLN A 45 -10.08 -9.85 -26.59
CA GLN A 45 -10.64 -9.42 -27.86
C GLN A 45 -11.33 -8.04 -27.75
N LEU A 46 -12.02 -7.78 -26.63
CA LEU A 46 -12.65 -6.50 -26.36
C LEU A 46 -11.62 -5.37 -26.20
N TYR A 47 -10.53 -5.64 -25.48
CA TYR A 47 -9.41 -4.72 -25.33
C TYR A 47 -8.81 -4.32 -26.67
N HIS A 48 -8.50 -5.29 -27.53
CA HIS A 48 -7.94 -5.03 -28.86
C HIS A 48 -8.95 -4.49 -29.88
N ALA A 49 -10.24 -4.55 -29.58
CA ALA A 49 -11.30 -3.92 -30.38
C ALA A 49 -11.64 -2.51 -29.88
N GLU A 50 -10.97 -2.03 -28.81
CA GLU A 50 -11.23 -0.75 -28.16
C GLU A 50 -12.69 -0.59 -27.68
N LYS A 51 -13.32 -1.72 -27.31
CA LYS A 51 -14.70 -1.75 -26.83
C LYS A 51 -14.73 -1.60 -25.33
N TRP A 52 -14.49 -0.39 -24.84
CA TRP A 52 -14.23 -0.10 -23.43
C TRP A 52 -15.41 -0.41 -22.52
N ASP A 53 -16.65 -0.09 -22.94
CA ASP A 53 -17.85 -0.39 -22.12
C ASP A 53 -18.07 -1.88 -21.96
N GLU A 54 -17.94 -2.63 -23.03
CA GLU A 54 -18.08 -4.08 -23.01
C GLU A 54 -16.94 -4.75 -22.23
N LEU A 55 -15.72 -4.21 -22.35
CA LEU A 55 -14.57 -4.66 -21.58
C LEU A 55 -14.81 -4.41 -20.07
N HIS A 56 -15.24 -3.21 -19.71
CA HIS A 56 -15.57 -2.85 -18.33
C HIS A 56 -16.62 -3.81 -17.74
N GLU A 57 -17.74 -4.04 -18.44
CA GLU A 57 -18.79 -4.97 -18.02
C GLU A 57 -18.24 -6.39 -17.81
N CYS A 58 -17.38 -6.84 -18.73
CA CYS A 58 -16.81 -8.18 -18.68
C CYS A 58 -15.87 -8.38 -17.49
N ILE A 59 -14.96 -7.44 -17.22
CA ILE A 59 -13.93 -7.58 -16.16
C ILE A 59 -14.42 -7.14 -14.78
N SER A 60 -15.52 -6.41 -14.66
CA SER A 60 -16.09 -5.96 -13.39
C SER A 60 -16.77 -7.07 -12.59
N THR A 61 -16.81 -8.30 -13.07
CA THR A 61 -17.44 -9.43 -12.38
C THR A 61 -16.53 -10.01 -11.30
N LEU A 62 -17.13 -10.42 -10.17
CA LEU A 62 -16.40 -11.10 -9.08
C LEU A 62 -15.71 -12.38 -9.57
N GLY A 63 -16.36 -13.13 -10.48
CA GLY A 63 -15.79 -14.34 -11.05
C GLY A 63 -14.51 -14.07 -11.84
N TYR A 64 -14.47 -12.99 -12.62
CA TYR A 64 -13.26 -12.58 -13.34
C TYR A 64 -12.14 -12.18 -12.37
N MET A 65 -12.43 -11.31 -11.40
CA MET A 65 -11.47 -10.85 -10.39
C MET A 65 -10.86 -12.01 -9.61
N SER A 66 -11.69 -12.88 -9.01
CA SER A 66 -11.21 -14.02 -8.22
C SER A 66 -10.37 -14.96 -9.05
N ARG A 67 -10.70 -15.17 -10.34
CA ARG A 67 -9.89 -15.97 -11.23
C ARG A 67 -8.51 -15.38 -11.47
N GLN A 68 -8.41 -14.07 -11.77
CA GLN A 68 -7.11 -13.40 -11.98
C GLN A 68 -6.23 -13.53 -10.73
N PHE A 69 -6.81 -13.43 -9.55
CA PHE A 69 -6.09 -13.59 -8.29
C PHE A 69 -5.67 -15.03 -7.99
N THR A 70 -6.47 -16.01 -8.41
CA THR A 70 -6.18 -17.44 -8.22
C THR A 70 -5.11 -17.93 -9.20
N THR A 71 -5.17 -17.50 -10.46
CA THR A 71 -4.22 -17.90 -11.51
C THR A 71 -2.94 -17.09 -11.53
N ASN A 72 -2.83 -16.07 -10.66
CA ASN A 72 -1.72 -15.10 -10.61
C ASN A 72 -1.51 -14.36 -11.94
N ASN A 73 -2.57 -14.21 -12.76
CA ASN A 73 -2.54 -13.48 -14.04
C ASN A 73 -2.90 -12.00 -13.85
N ILE A 74 -2.24 -11.35 -12.89
CA ILE A 74 -2.56 -10.00 -12.47
C ILE A 74 -2.17 -8.96 -13.55
N HIS A 75 -1.24 -9.27 -14.43
CA HIS A 75 -0.72 -8.32 -15.42
C HIS A 75 -1.79 -7.85 -16.42
N GLU A 76 -2.59 -8.76 -16.96
CA GLU A 76 -3.69 -8.39 -17.87
C GLU A 76 -4.79 -7.61 -17.15
N PHE A 77 -5.11 -8.02 -15.93
CA PHE A 77 -6.06 -7.31 -15.06
C PHE A 77 -5.65 -5.85 -14.86
N ILE A 78 -4.40 -5.61 -14.49
CA ILE A 78 -3.85 -4.26 -14.29
C ILE A 78 -3.86 -3.48 -15.62
N LEU A 79 -3.47 -4.13 -16.73
CA LEU A 79 -3.45 -3.50 -18.06
C LEU A 79 -4.84 -3.00 -18.45
N TYR A 80 -5.86 -3.82 -18.32
CA TYR A 80 -7.22 -3.47 -18.71
C TYR A 80 -7.78 -2.31 -17.85
N TRP A 81 -7.64 -2.39 -16.53
CA TRP A 81 -8.10 -1.31 -15.66
C TRP A 81 -7.32 0.00 -15.85
N ARG A 82 -6.02 -0.08 -16.11
CA ARG A 82 -5.22 1.11 -16.45
C ARG A 82 -5.71 1.76 -17.73
N THR A 83 -6.01 0.97 -18.75
CA THR A 83 -6.50 1.47 -20.03
C THR A 83 -7.89 2.08 -19.89
N LEU A 84 -8.80 1.42 -19.18
CA LEU A 84 -10.13 1.97 -18.89
C LEU A 84 -10.05 3.31 -18.15
N LYS A 85 -9.20 3.41 -17.14
CA LYS A 85 -8.96 4.66 -16.40
C LYS A 85 -8.39 5.76 -17.30
N GLN A 86 -7.52 5.42 -18.24
CA GLN A 86 -6.99 6.37 -19.22
C GLN A 86 -8.05 6.82 -20.22
N ALA A 87 -8.98 5.94 -20.60
CA ALA A 87 -10.06 6.26 -21.52
C ALA A 87 -11.10 7.18 -20.86
N ASP A 88 -11.57 6.88 -19.67
CA ASP A 88 -12.46 7.74 -18.88
C ASP A 88 -12.43 7.35 -17.39
N ALA A 89 -11.64 8.07 -16.60
CA ALA A 89 -11.50 7.82 -15.16
C ALA A 89 -12.78 8.11 -14.35
N SER A 90 -13.68 8.95 -14.87
CA SER A 90 -14.94 9.26 -14.20
C SER A 90 -15.99 8.18 -14.38
N LYS A 91 -15.94 7.48 -15.50
CA LYS A 91 -16.87 6.41 -15.88
C LYS A 91 -16.43 5.04 -15.36
N TYR A 92 -15.15 4.71 -15.49
CA TYR A 92 -14.62 3.38 -15.18
C TYR A 92 -13.93 3.34 -13.83
N LYS A 93 -14.75 3.27 -12.77
CA LYS A 93 -14.29 3.24 -11.37
C LYS A 93 -14.18 1.82 -10.86
N ILE A 94 -12.94 1.36 -10.65
CA ILE A 94 -12.66 -0.02 -10.22
C ILE A 94 -13.27 -0.33 -8.84
N SER A 95 -13.17 0.57 -7.86
CA SER A 95 -13.76 0.41 -6.53
C SER A 95 -15.27 0.23 -6.59
N GLN A 96 -15.96 1.13 -7.27
CA GLN A 96 -17.41 1.10 -7.39
C GLN A 96 -17.91 -0.17 -8.07
N ALA A 97 -17.25 -0.58 -9.16
CA ALA A 97 -17.62 -1.78 -9.91
C ALA A 97 -17.66 -3.04 -9.01
N TYR A 98 -16.64 -3.24 -8.18
CA TYR A 98 -16.58 -4.42 -7.31
C TYR A 98 -17.38 -4.29 -6.02
N ILE A 99 -17.46 -3.11 -5.42
CA ILE A 99 -18.33 -2.86 -4.25
C ILE A 99 -19.79 -3.14 -4.60
N GLU A 100 -20.28 -2.64 -5.74
CA GLU A 100 -21.65 -2.88 -6.20
C GLU A 100 -21.93 -4.38 -6.43
N GLN A 101 -21.01 -5.12 -7.02
CA GLN A 101 -21.13 -6.56 -7.23
C GLN A 101 -21.18 -7.35 -5.90
N ILE A 102 -20.32 -7.00 -4.95
CA ILE A 102 -20.29 -7.64 -3.63
C ILE A 102 -21.58 -7.34 -2.87
N MET A 103 -21.99 -6.07 -2.83
CA MET A 103 -23.21 -5.65 -2.15
C MET A 103 -24.47 -6.28 -2.77
N GLY A 104 -24.56 -6.34 -4.09
CA GLY A 104 -25.64 -7.01 -4.80
C GLY A 104 -25.69 -8.51 -4.45
N SER A 105 -24.56 -9.18 -4.46
CA SER A 105 -24.45 -10.59 -4.11
C SER A 105 -24.77 -10.88 -2.63
N MET A 106 -24.45 -9.96 -1.72
CA MET A 106 -24.82 -10.06 -0.31
C MET A 106 -26.30 -9.78 -0.08
N ALA A 107 -26.90 -8.82 -0.79
CA ALA A 107 -28.32 -8.51 -0.70
C ALA A 107 -29.20 -9.70 -1.14
N GLU A 108 -28.81 -10.41 -2.19
CA GLU A 108 -29.50 -11.64 -2.63
C GLU A 108 -29.48 -12.75 -1.56
N LYS A 109 -28.53 -12.68 -0.62
CA LYS A 109 -28.33 -13.66 0.46
C LYS A 109 -28.70 -13.11 1.84
N ALA A 110 -29.37 -11.98 1.90
CA ALA A 110 -29.73 -11.30 3.17
C ALA A 110 -30.64 -12.18 4.09
N GLU A 111 -31.36 -13.13 3.53
CA GLU A 111 -32.19 -14.08 4.28
C GLU A 111 -31.39 -15.28 4.86
N MET A 112 -30.09 -15.38 4.54
CA MET A 112 -29.24 -16.45 5.04
C MET A 112 -28.87 -16.23 6.51
N ALA A 113 -28.62 -17.32 7.23
CA ALA A 113 -28.13 -17.26 8.61
C ALA A 113 -26.82 -16.43 8.71
N VAL A 114 -26.66 -15.69 9.80
CA VAL A 114 -25.52 -14.81 10.07
C VAL A 114 -24.15 -15.51 9.83
N MET A 115 -24.02 -16.78 10.22
CA MET A 115 -22.82 -17.57 9.97
C MET A 115 -22.47 -17.71 8.48
N LEU A 116 -23.47 -17.84 7.60
CA LEU A 116 -23.26 -17.95 6.16
C LEU A 116 -22.91 -16.60 5.54
N GLN A 117 -23.48 -15.50 6.03
CA GLN A 117 -23.11 -14.14 5.64
C GLN A 117 -21.67 -13.86 6.02
N TRP A 118 -21.24 -14.27 7.22
CA TRP A 118 -19.84 -14.17 7.66
C TRP A 118 -18.88 -14.99 6.79
N ALA A 119 -19.20 -16.25 6.49
CA ALA A 119 -18.38 -17.08 5.62
C ALA A 119 -18.27 -16.49 4.20
N TYR A 120 -19.35 -15.91 3.70
CA TYR A 120 -19.40 -15.25 2.40
C TYR A 120 -18.53 -13.98 2.38
N TRP A 121 -18.60 -13.18 3.44
CA TRP A 121 -17.75 -12.01 3.62
C TRP A 121 -16.27 -12.40 3.64
N GLN A 122 -15.89 -13.41 4.42
CA GLN A 122 -14.50 -13.89 4.49
C GLN A 122 -13.94 -14.31 3.13
N MET A 123 -14.78 -14.83 2.25
CA MET A 123 -14.38 -15.21 0.88
C MET A 123 -13.93 -13.98 0.06
N PHE A 124 -14.64 -12.85 0.15
CA PHE A 124 -14.34 -11.67 -0.64
C PHE A 124 -13.37 -10.70 0.04
N ARG A 125 -13.29 -10.70 1.35
CA ARG A 125 -12.43 -9.78 2.12
C ARG A 125 -10.99 -9.77 1.60
N ASN A 126 -10.41 -10.93 1.43
CA ASN A 126 -9.03 -11.05 0.96
C ASN A 126 -8.86 -10.54 -0.48
N ASP A 127 -9.84 -10.74 -1.32
CA ASP A 127 -9.82 -10.24 -2.69
C ASP A 127 -9.96 -8.71 -2.72
N VAL A 128 -10.78 -8.11 -1.85
CA VAL A 128 -10.86 -6.66 -1.69
C VAL A 128 -9.54 -6.07 -1.18
N ILE A 129 -8.88 -6.71 -0.21
CA ILE A 129 -7.55 -6.29 0.27
C ILE A 129 -6.52 -6.36 -0.87
N ARG A 130 -6.51 -7.43 -1.66
CA ARG A 130 -5.63 -7.54 -2.83
C ARG A 130 -5.90 -6.46 -3.86
N LEU A 131 -7.18 -6.18 -4.15
CA LEU A 131 -7.59 -5.13 -5.05
C LEU A 131 -7.13 -3.75 -4.55
N THR A 132 -7.28 -3.48 -3.26
CA THR A 132 -6.77 -2.25 -2.63
C THR A 132 -5.26 -2.09 -2.86
N ASN A 133 -4.49 -3.16 -2.65
CA ASN A 133 -3.05 -3.14 -2.89
C ASN A 133 -2.70 -2.92 -4.37
N ILE A 134 -3.48 -3.46 -5.30
CA ILE A 134 -3.33 -3.21 -6.75
C ILE A 134 -3.60 -1.73 -7.06
N CYS A 135 -4.67 -1.15 -6.51
CA CYS A 135 -4.96 0.27 -6.68
C CYS A 135 -3.82 1.16 -6.17
N ILE A 136 -3.23 0.82 -5.01
CA ILE A 136 -2.12 1.56 -4.43
C ILE A 136 -0.83 1.42 -5.26
N SER A 137 -0.44 0.19 -5.59
CA SER A 137 0.91 -0.12 -6.07
C SER A 137 1.06 -0.06 -7.58
N TYR A 138 0.01 -0.39 -8.32
CA TYR A 138 0.08 -0.55 -9.78
C TYR A 138 -0.77 0.45 -10.55
N LEU A 139 -1.93 0.84 -10.03
CA LEU A 139 -2.83 1.78 -10.70
C LEU A 139 -2.62 3.22 -10.24
N ASN A 140 -1.93 3.42 -9.12
CA ASN A 140 -1.79 4.70 -8.43
C ASN A 140 -3.16 5.39 -8.26
N ASP A 141 -4.17 4.60 -7.88
CA ASP A 141 -5.54 5.04 -7.68
C ASP A 141 -5.87 5.06 -6.19
N LEU A 142 -5.39 6.10 -5.52
CA LEU A 142 -5.52 6.24 -4.08
C LEU A 142 -6.98 6.51 -3.64
N ASP A 143 -7.80 7.10 -4.51
CA ASP A 143 -9.22 7.31 -4.23
C ASP A 143 -9.96 5.97 -4.24
N ALA A 144 -9.76 5.16 -5.27
CA ALA A 144 -10.34 3.83 -5.32
C ALA A 144 -9.86 2.95 -4.15
N ALA A 145 -8.57 3.03 -3.81
CA ALA A 145 -8.03 2.31 -2.66
C ALA A 145 -8.70 2.73 -1.34
N TYR A 146 -8.92 4.02 -1.14
CA TYR A 146 -9.58 4.53 0.05
C TYR A 146 -11.05 4.08 0.13
N GLU A 147 -11.82 4.17 -0.96
CA GLU A 147 -13.20 3.69 -1.05
C GLU A 147 -13.32 2.20 -0.71
N LEU A 148 -12.38 1.36 -1.18
CA LEU A 148 -12.33 -0.06 -0.85
C LEU A 148 -12.05 -0.31 0.63
N VAL A 149 -11.16 0.45 1.25
CA VAL A 149 -10.89 0.34 2.69
C VAL A 149 -12.07 0.82 3.52
N GLU A 150 -12.72 1.93 3.15
CA GLU A 150 -13.97 2.36 3.81
C GLU A 150 -15.07 1.29 3.70
N PHE A 151 -15.15 0.61 2.56
CA PHE A 151 -16.06 -0.51 2.40
C PHE A 151 -15.73 -1.65 3.37
N LEU A 152 -14.43 -2.02 3.50
CA LEU A 152 -13.99 -3.04 4.47
C LEU A 152 -14.36 -2.67 5.92
N ILE A 153 -14.15 -1.42 6.32
CA ILE A 153 -14.51 -0.91 7.66
C ILE A 153 -16.03 -1.02 7.88
N ARG A 154 -16.85 -0.53 6.95
CA ARG A 154 -18.31 -0.61 7.04
C ARG A 154 -18.83 -2.04 7.15
N MET A 155 -18.21 -2.96 6.40
CA MET A 155 -18.57 -4.37 6.48
C MET A 155 -18.25 -4.98 7.85
N CYS A 156 -17.10 -4.64 8.44
CA CYS A 156 -16.79 -5.05 9.80
C CYS A 156 -17.74 -4.46 10.83
N ASP A 157 -18.21 -3.22 10.67
CA ASP A 157 -19.18 -2.58 11.56
C ASP A 157 -20.56 -3.27 11.51
N GLN A 158 -20.97 -3.77 10.34
CA GLN A 158 -22.25 -4.47 10.16
C GLN A 158 -22.23 -5.90 10.71
N MET A 159 -21.05 -6.50 10.86
CA MET A 159 -20.86 -7.87 11.33
C MET A 159 -20.67 -7.94 12.85
N ALA A 160 -21.53 -7.25 13.60
CA ALA A 160 -21.40 -6.97 15.04
C ALA A 160 -21.31 -8.22 15.99
N ASP A 161 -21.57 -9.43 15.50
CA ASP A 161 -21.53 -10.67 16.31
C ASP A 161 -20.13 -11.35 16.32
N GLY A 162 -19.15 -10.85 15.57
CA GLY A 162 -17.77 -11.32 15.55
C GLY A 162 -16.80 -10.28 16.11
N ASP A 163 -15.78 -10.71 16.82
CA ASP A 163 -14.71 -9.80 17.23
C ASP A 163 -13.88 -9.38 16.00
N THR A 164 -14.27 -8.27 15.38
CA THR A 164 -13.60 -7.66 14.22
C THR A 164 -12.66 -6.53 14.63
N SER A 165 -12.42 -6.33 15.92
CA SER A 165 -11.65 -5.19 16.45
C SER A 165 -10.24 -5.13 15.85
N GLU A 166 -9.54 -6.27 15.77
CA GLU A 166 -8.19 -6.34 15.20
C GLU A 166 -8.17 -6.00 13.70
N GLU A 167 -9.16 -6.50 12.94
CA GLU A 167 -9.28 -6.21 11.51
C GLU A 167 -9.59 -4.73 11.27
N ARG A 168 -10.51 -4.16 12.03
CA ARG A 168 -10.87 -2.73 11.96
C ARG A 168 -9.68 -1.84 12.26
N CYS A 169 -8.88 -2.16 13.30
CA CYS A 169 -7.63 -1.46 13.58
C CYS A 169 -6.72 -1.44 12.34
N SER A 170 -6.54 -2.60 11.70
CA SER A 170 -5.68 -2.74 10.52
C SER A 170 -6.22 -1.95 9.32
N PHE A 171 -7.52 -1.91 9.11
CA PHE A 171 -8.14 -1.16 8.02
C PHE A 171 -8.05 0.35 8.24
N HIS A 172 -8.28 0.85 9.46
CA HIS A 172 -8.05 2.25 9.79
C HIS A 172 -6.57 2.65 9.62
N ASN A 173 -5.64 1.75 9.95
CA ASN A 173 -4.23 1.98 9.69
C ASN A 173 -3.92 2.10 8.19
N LEU A 174 -4.49 1.21 7.37
CA LEU A 174 -4.36 1.26 5.91
C LEU A 174 -5.00 2.52 5.32
N ALA A 175 -6.18 2.93 5.80
CA ALA A 175 -6.84 4.17 5.40
C ALA A 175 -5.96 5.40 5.70
N GLY A 176 -5.39 5.46 6.91
CA GLY A 176 -4.47 6.52 7.31
C GLY A 176 -3.24 6.61 6.41
N MET A 177 -2.63 5.46 6.06
CA MET A 177 -1.50 5.39 5.14
C MET A 177 -1.87 5.90 3.72
N ILE A 178 -3.04 5.56 3.22
CA ILE A 178 -3.55 6.08 1.93
C ILE A 178 -3.71 7.60 2.00
N CYS A 179 -4.29 8.11 3.08
CA CYS A 179 -4.49 9.56 3.29
C CYS A 179 -3.15 10.32 3.35
N ILE A 180 -2.10 9.77 3.98
CA ILE A 180 -0.75 10.38 3.94
C ILE A 180 -0.25 10.48 2.50
N ARG A 181 -0.37 9.42 1.70
CA ARG A 181 0.05 9.44 0.29
C ARG A 181 -0.74 10.45 -0.54
N LYS A 182 -2.00 10.71 -0.20
CA LYS A 182 -2.86 11.76 -0.79
C LYS A 182 -2.52 13.17 -0.23
N LYS A 183 -1.68 13.26 0.80
CA LYS A 183 -1.40 14.49 1.57
C LYS A 183 -2.63 15.05 2.31
N GLU A 184 -3.59 14.21 2.60
CA GLU A 184 -4.80 14.52 3.37
C GLU A 184 -4.55 14.29 4.87
N TYR A 185 -3.65 15.08 5.45
CA TYR A 185 -3.11 14.87 6.81
C TYR A 185 -4.17 14.88 7.91
N ILE A 186 -5.20 15.73 7.79
CA ILE A 186 -6.29 15.78 8.79
C ILE A 186 -7.09 14.47 8.79
N GLN A 187 -7.38 13.94 7.60
CA GLN A 187 -8.07 12.66 7.48
C GLN A 187 -7.17 11.50 7.97
N ALA A 188 -5.87 11.53 7.64
CA ALA A 188 -4.92 10.55 8.14
C ALA A 188 -4.89 10.50 9.69
N LEU A 189 -4.86 11.67 10.35
CA LEU A 189 -4.94 11.74 11.82
C LEU A 189 -6.23 11.15 12.38
N LYS A 190 -7.36 11.37 11.69
CA LYS A 190 -8.65 10.79 12.10
C LYS A 190 -8.59 9.27 12.03
N GLU A 191 -8.18 8.73 10.89
CA GLU A 191 -8.11 7.28 10.68
C GLU A 191 -7.16 6.60 11.69
N TYR A 192 -5.96 7.13 11.88
CA TYR A 192 -5.02 6.56 12.84
C TYR A 192 -5.47 6.66 14.30
N ARG A 193 -6.22 7.71 14.67
CA ARG A 193 -6.79 7.82 16.03
C ARG A 193 -7.91 6.83 16.27
N GLU A 194 -8.78 6.59 15.28
CA GLU A 194 -9.80 5.55 15.36
C GLU A 194 -9.14 4.17 15.47
N GLY A 195 -8.15 3.88 14.62
CA GLY A 195 -7.36 2.65 14.73
C GLY A 195 -6.69 2.49 16.08
N LEU A 196 -6.08 3.54 16.62
CA LEU A 196 -5.47 3.55 17.96
C LEU A 196 -6.51 3.28 19.06
N SER A 197 -7.67 3.93 19.01
CA SER A 197 -8.75 3.73 20.00
C SER A 197 -9.22 2.28 20.04
N LEU A 198 -9.42 1.68 18.87
CA LEU A 198 -9.79 0.27 18.73
C LEU A 198 -8.66 -0.65 19.23
N ALA A 199 -7.41 -0.34 18.90
CA ALA A 199 -6.25 -1.12 19.33
C ALA A 199 -6.06 -1.07 20.86
N VAL A 200 -6.23 0.10 21.49
CA VAL A 200 -6.19 0.24 22.96
C VAL A 200 -7.30 -0.60 23.60
N HIS A 201 -8.49 -0.62 23.01
CA HIS A 201 -9.58 -1.45 23.52
C HIS A 201 -9.29 -2.95 23.40
N ALA A 202 -8.69 -3.37 22.27
CA ALA A 202 -8.41 -4.78 22.00
C ALA A 202 -7.18 -5.33 22.75
N TYR A 203 -6.11 -4.53 22.91
CA TYR A 203 -4.81 -5.00 23.42
C TYR A 203 -4.41 -4.38 24.76
N GLY A 204 -5.04 -3.26 25.17
CA GLY A 204 -4.65 -2.46 26.32
C GLY A 204 -3.63 -1.36 25.97
N GLU A 205 -3.50 -0.36 26.87
CA GLU A 205 -2.68 0.83 26.62
C GLU A 205 -1.16 0.57 26.60
N ASP A 206 -0.72 -0.48 27.28
CA ASP A 206 0.70 -0.82 27.45
C ASP A 206 1.18 -1.88 26.45
N ASP A 207 0.34 -2.35 25.53
CA ASP A 207 0.71 -3.34 24.52
C ASP A 207 1.66 -2.73 23.47
N LEU A 208 2.67 -3.50 23.06
CA LEU A 208 3.67 -3.08 22.09
C LEU A 208 3.04 -2.70 20.74
N LYS A 209 1.93 -3.34 20.35
CA LYS A 209 1.18 -3.02 19.11
C LYS A 209 0.72 -1.57 19.06
N ILE A 210 0.44 -0.96 20.23
CA ILE A 210 0.03 0.44 20.33
C ILE A 210 1.12 1.39 19.80
N THR A 211 2.40 1.02 19.98
CA THR A 211 3.51 1.87 19.53
C THR A 211 3.51 2.10 18.01
N SER A 212 3.04 1.14 17.22
CA SER A 212 2.95 1.30 15.76
C SER A 212 1.93 2.37 15.36
N TYR A 213 0.76 2.40 16.01
CA TYR A 213 -0.25 3.45 15.76
C TYR A 213 0.25 4.83 16.20
N LEU A 214 0.94 4.88 17.33
CA LEU A 214 1.55 6.12 17.81
C LEU A 214 2.63 6.63 16.84
N CYS A 215 3.49 5.76 16.32
CA CYS A 215 4.46 6.11 15.28
C CYS A 215 3.77 6.71 14.05
N ASN A 216 2.72 6.06 13.55
CA ASN A 216 1.99 6.56 12.37
C ASN A 216 1.36 7.94 12.62
N ILE A 217 0.84 8.20 13.83
CA ILE A 217 0.34 9.53 14.20
C ILE A 217 1.50 10.55 14.25
N ALA A 218 2.65 10.17 14.77
CA ALA A 218 3.84 11.02 14.80
C ALA A 218 4.34 11.34 13.39
N ASP A 219 4.32 10.37 12.47
CA ASP A 219 4.68 10.56 11.06
C ASP A 219 3.76 11.55 10.34
N VAL A 220 2.47 11.56 10.68
CA VAL A 220 1.55 12.60 10.15
C VAL A 220 1.93 13.98 10.68
N TYR A 221 2.20 14.11 11.98
CA TYR A 221 2.64 15.39 12.55
C TYR A 221 3.99 15.84 12.01
N HIS A 222 4.92 14.92 11.77
CA HIS A 222 6.17 15.18 11.06
C HIS A 222 5.90 15.76 9.66
N SER A 223 5.06 15.07 8.89
CA SER A 223 4.70 15.50 7.52
C SER A 223 4.01 16.86 7.49
N ILE A 224 3.16 17.16 8.47
CA ILE A 224 2.55 18.51 8.64
C ILE A 224 3.64 19.53 8.92
N GLY A 225 4.53 19.21 9.86
CA GLY A 225 5.61 20.12 10.27
C GLY A 225 6.55 20.47 9.12
N GLU A 226 6.96 19.47 8.34
CA GLU A 226 7.88 19.63 7.23
C GLU A 226 7.24 20.30 6.00
N SER A 227 5.94 20.08 5.77
CA SER A 227 5.24 20.57 4.56
C SER A 227 4.99 22.07 4.53
N GLN A 228 5.23 22.80 5.62
CA GLN A 228 5.00 24.23 5.74
C GLN A 228 6.30 25.04 5.61
N ASP A 229 6.19 26.23 5.05
CA ASP A 229 7.28 27.20 5.00
C ASP A 229 6.78 28.53 5.62
N PRO A 230 7.26 28.94 6.81
CA PRO A 230 8.24 28.23 7.66
C PRO A 230 7.68 26.95 8.30
N VAL A 231 8.60 26.05 8.66
CA VAL A 231 8.30 24.76 9.32
C VAL A 231 7.38 24.94 10.54
N ASP A 232 6.31 24.13 10.62
CA ASP A 232 5.40 24.15 11.78
C ASP A 232 6.03 23.41 12.98
N LYS A 233 6.74 24.18 13.82
CA LYS A 233 7.36 23.66 15.04
C LYS A 233 6.36 23.06 16.03
N ASN A 234 5.11 23.51 16.08
CA ASN A 234 4.10 22.94 16.98
C ASN A 234 3.72 21.51 16.57
N ALA A 235 3.60 21.26 15.27
CA ALA A 235 3.38 19.91 14.77
C ALA A 235 4.58 19.00 15.11
N LEU A 236 5.81 19.47 14.89
CA LEU A 236 7.03 18.72 15.22
C LEU A 236 7.16 18.43 16.72
N GLU A 237 6.82 19.36 17.60
CA GLU A 237 6.81 19.12 19.06
C GLU A 237 5.80 18.04 19.46
N LYS A 238 4.63 17.98 18.81
CA LYS A 238 3.67 16.88 19.02
C LYS A 238 4.23 15.54 18.57
N ALA A 239 4.89 15.51 17.41
CA ALA A 239 5.55 14.28 16.92
C ALA A 239 6.63 13.83 17.92
N LYS A 240 7.49 14.75 18.40
CA LYS A 240 8.53 14.49 19.40
C LYS A 240 7.96 13.83 20.66
N LEU A 241 6.95 14.46 21.28
CA LEU A 241 6.32 13.93 22.50
C LEU A 241 5.74 12.53 22.32
N ILE A 242 5.14 12.24 21.17
CA ILE A 242 4.59 10.92 20.88
C ILE A 242 5.73 9.91 20.72
N LEU A 243 6.78 10.24 19.97
CA LEU A 243 7.92 9.33 19.74
C LEU A 243 8.74 9.08 21.01
N GLU A 244 8.90 10.08 21.89
CA GLU A 244 9.51 9.87 23.22
C GLU A 244 8.70 8.89 24.06
N LYS A 245 7.36 8.99 24.05
CA LYS A 245 6.47 8.02 24.69
C LYS A 245 6.68 6.62 24.09
N VAL A 246 6.71 6.50 22.75
CA VAL A 246 6.97 5.25 22.03
C VAL A 246 8.30 4.64 22.43
N LEU A 247 9.37 5.43 22.42
CA LEU A 247 10.71 4.96 22.81
C LEU A 247 10.71 4.45 24.27
N LYS A 248 10.06 5.17 25.18
CA LYS A 248 9.94 4.75 26.58
C LYS A 248 9.18 3.42 26.72
N MET A 249 8.07 3.25 26.01
CA MET A 249 7.29 2.01 26.00
C MET A 249 8.12 0.84 25.44
N ARG A 250 8.76 1.02 24.29
CA ARG A 250 9.59 -0.02 23.67
C ARG A 250 10.75 -0.44 24.57
N LYS A 251 11.44 0.50 25.19
CA LYS A 251 12.54 0.21 26.16
C LYS A 251 12.09 -0.49 27.44
N SER A 252 10.84 -0.36 27.84
CA SER A 252 10.33 -1.08 29.02
C SER A 252 9.97 -2.54 28.74
N ILE A 253 9.79 -2.91 27.46
CA ILE A 253 9.30 -4.23 27.06
C ILE A 253 10.35 -5.02 26.28
N LEU A 254 11.11 -4.35 25.43
CA LEU A 254 12.07 -4.95 24.50
C LEU A 254 13.50 -4.89 25.05
N PRO A 255 14.38 -5.79 24.62
CA PRO A 255 15.82 -5.67 24.87
C PRO A 255 16.38 -4.36 24.29
N ASP A 256 17.42 -3.82 24.90
CA ASP A 256 18.05 -2.57 24.45
C ASP A 256 18.50 -2.61 22.97
N MET A 257 18.93 -3.78 22.51
CA MET A 257 19.26 -4.05 21.11
C MET A 257 18.05 -4.68 20.44
N HIS A 258 17.15 -3.84 19.90
CA HIS A 258 15.97 -4.27 19.16
C HIS A 258 15.68 -3.30 18.00
N ASP A 259 15.28 -3.83 16.84
CA ASP A 259 14.98 -3.04 15.63
C ASP A 259 13.98 -1.91 15.91
N ASP A 260 12.91 -2.19 16.65
CA ASP A 260 11.89 -1.18 16.96
C ASP A 260 12.43 -0.02 17.80
N ILE A 261 13.45 -0.26 18.65
CA ILE A 261 14.12 0.80 19.39
C ILE A 261 14.99 1.64 18.46
N ALA A 262 15.70 1.00 17.52
CA ALA A 262 16.48 1.68 16.50
C ALA A 262 15.59 2.59 15.63
N VAL A 263 14.44 2.08 15.17
CA VAL A 263 13.45 2.88 14.41
C VAL A 263 12.96 4.08 15.22
N ALA A 264 12.69 3.92 16.54
CA ALA A 264 12.25 5.03 17.36
C ALA A 264 13.33 6.11 17.52
N TYR A 265 14.59 5.71 17.66
CA TYR A 265 15.73 6.64 17.68
C TYR A 265 15.88 7.37 16.35
N ASP A 266 15.73 6.66 15.23
CA ASP A 266 15.86 7.23 13.87
C ASP A 266 14.79 8.29 13.61
N ASN A 267 13.54 7.98 13.94
CA ASN A 267 12.41 8.91 13.81
C ASN A 267 12.62 10.16 14.70
N LEU A 268 13.05 9.99 15.95
CA LEU A 268 13.35 11.12 16.84
C LEU A 268 14.50 11.98 16.32
N ALA A 269 15.55 11.38 15.77
CA ALA A 269 16.65 12.12 15.15
C ALA A 269 16.16 13.06 14.03
N GLY A 270 15.27 12.54 13.15
CA GLY A 270 14.65 13.35 12.09
C GLY A 270 13.88 14.56 12.64
N ILE A 271 13.10 14.35 13.71
CA ILE A 271 12.35 15.44 14.36
C ILE A 271 13.28 16.46 15.02
N TYR A 272 14.29 16.02 15.80
CA TYR A 272 15.26 16.92 16.44
C TYR A 272 15.98 17.80 15.42
N ARG A 273 16.37 17.22 14.28
CA ARG A 273 16.98 17.97 13.18
C ARG A 273 16.06 19.08 12.65
N LEU A 274 14.78 18.79 12.40
CA LEU A 274 13.82 19.81 11.92
C LEU A 274 13.51 20.88 12.96
N LEU A 275 13.65 20.57 14.24
CA LEU A 275 13.55 21.55 15.33
C LEU A 275 14.80 22.41 15.49
N GLY A 276 15.93 22.05 14.85
CA GLY A 276 17.23 22.70 14.99
C GLY A 276 18.03 22.24 16.21
N GLU A 277 17.68 21.07 16.78
CA GLU A 277 18.36 20.45 17.93
C GLU A 277 19.43 19.46 17.41
N GLU A 278 20.43 19.97 16.70
CA GLU A 278 21.40 19.18 15.90
C GLU A 278 22.19 18.15 16.70
N GLU A 279 22.66 18.52 17.90
CA GLU A 279 23.40 17.61 18.79
C GLU A 279 22.57 16.39 19.21
N LEU A 280 21.30 16.59 19.52
CA LEU A 280 20.38 15.50 19.85
C LEU A 280 20.06 14.63 18.64
N ALA A 281 19.86 15.26 17.46
CA ALA A 281 19.64 14.52 16.22
C ALA A 281 20.81 13.56 15.95
N LYS A 282 22.04 14.04 16.06
CA LYS A 282 23.24 13.24 15.87
C LYS A 282 23.39 12.13 16.91
N GLU A 283 23.16 12.43 18.19
CA GLU A 283 23.21 11.42 19.26
C GLU A 283 22.22 10.28 19.00
N TYR A 284 20.99 10.62 18.66
CA TYR A 284 19.94 9.63 18.42
C TYR A 284 20.18 8.81 17.15
N ARG A 285 20.72 9.44 16.10
CA ARG A 285 21.12 8.75 14.87
C ARG A 285 22.21 7.73 15.12
N LEU A 286 23.24 8.08 15.88
CA LEU A 286 24.31 7.16 16.24
C LEU A 286 23.77 5.97 17.07
N LYS A 287 22.88 6.21 18.03
CA LYS A 287 22.22 5.12 18.78
C LYS A 287 21.45 4.15 17.91
N SER A 288 20.71 4.66 16.93
CA SER A 288 20.00 3.82 15.95
C SER A 288 20.98 2.99 15.14
N GLN A 289 22.02 3.62 14.61
CA GLN A 289 23.08 2.97 13.81
C GLN A 289 23.78 1.85 14.60
N ASP A 290 24.17 2.11 15.85
CA ASP A 290 24.85 1.11 16.71
C ASP A 290 23.97 -0.14 16.91
N ILE A 291 22.67 0.04 17.08
CA ILE A 291 21.72 -1.07 17.22
C ILE A 291 21.65 -1.86 15.89
N TYR A 292 21.46 -1.21 14.75
CA TYR A 292 21.38 -1.90 13.47
C TYR A 292 22.67 -2.67 13.14
N VAL A 293 23.83 -2.06 13.33
CA VAL A 293 25.12 -2.73 13.10
C VAL A 293 25.28 -3.94 14.01
N SER A 294 24.88 -3.81 15.29
CA SER A 294 25.00 -4.90 16.26
C SER A 294 24.07 -6.07 15.97
N LEU A 295 22.84 -5.79 15.47
CA LEU A 295 21.84 -6.83 15.21
C LEU A 295 22.02 -7.53 13.87
N LYS A 296 22.31 -6.79 12.84
CA LYS A 296 22.24 -7.26 11.44
C LYS A 296 23.62 -7.41 10.79
N GLY A 297 24.67 -6.85 11.43
CA GLY A 297 26.02 -6.82 10.87
C GLY A 297 26.18 -5.72 9.83
N GLU A 298 27.44 -5.46 9.47
CA GLU A 298 27.82 -4.33 8.62
C GLU A 298 27.32 -4.40 7.16
N ASN A 299 26.84 -5.56 6.70
CA ASN A 299 26.43 -5.78 5.31
C ASN A 299 24.90 -5.94 5.12
N ASP A 300 24.11 -5.31 5.98
CA ASP A 300 22.64 -5.35 5.90
C ASP A 300 22.08 -4.06 5.26
N ILE A 301 20.91 -4.17 4.61
CA ILE A 301 20.27 -3.05 3.93
C ILE A 301 19.85 -1.94 4.90
N ASP A 302 19.40 -2.28 6.11
CA ASP A 302 18.98 -1.31 7.12
C ASP A 302 20.20 -0.54 7.67
N VAL A 303 21.37 -1.20 7.75
CA VAL A 303 22.64 -0.54 8.09
C VAL A 303 23.04 0.44 6.99
N ALA A 304 22.87 0.07 5.71
CA ALA A 304 23.12 0.98 4.60
C ALA A 304 22.21 2.21 4.65
N ILE A 305 20.93 2.03 4.96
CA ILE A 305 19.98 3.13 5.13
C ILE A 305 20.39 4.03 6.30
N ALA A 306 20.80 3.45 7.43
CA ALA A 306 21.27 4.22 8.59
C ALA A 306 22.52 5.04 8.26
N TYR A 307 23.51 4.48 7.54
CA TYR A 307 24.70 5.21 7.08
C TYR A 307 24.33 6.31 6.09
N HIS A 308 23.42 6.06 5.15
CA HIS A 308 22.94 7.06 4.19
C HIS A 308 22.29 8.24 4.91
N ASN A 309 21.38 7.99 5.84
CA ASN A 309 20.71 9.03 6.62
C ASN A 309 21.73 9.87 7.42
N TYR A 310 22.73 9.23 8.03
CA TYR A 310 23.76 9.96 8.76
C TYR A 310 24.64 10.79 7.84
N ALA A 311 24.98 10.28 6.65
CA ALA A 311 25.73 11.04 5.64
C ALA A 311 24.98 12.30 5.18
N LEU A 312 23.65 12.22 5.03
CA LEU A 312 22.80 13.38 4.71
C LEU A 312 22.85 14.43 5.81
N GLU A 313 22.79 14.03 7.08
CA GLU A 313 22.93 14.97 8.22
C GLU A 313 24.29 15.65 8.23
N CYS A 314 25.38 14.90 8.15
CA CYS A 314 26.73 15.47 8.07
C CYS A 314 26.87 16.46 6.91
N ARG A 315 26.25 16.16 5.75
CA ARG A 315 26.26 17.08 4.59
C ARG A 315 25.53 18.39 4.91
N MET A 316 24.40 18.34 5.63
CA MET A 316 23.66 19.54 6.01
C MET A 316 24.42 20.40 7.05
N GLU A 317 25.17 19.76 7.95
CA GLU A 317 26.09 20.38 8.90
C GLU A 317 27.39 20.89 8.26
N GLN A 318 27.58 20.69 6.94
CA GLN A 318 28.77 21.01 6.18
C GLN A 318 30.03 20.20 6.59
N ASP A 319 29.85 19.10 7.32
CA ASP A 319 30.91 18.11 7.58
C ASP A 319 31.05 17.17 6.37
N PHE A 320 31.65 17.67 5.31
CA PHE A 320 31.73 16.94 4.03
C PHE A 320 32.64 15.71 4.12
N ASP A 321 33.59 15.67 5.07
CA ASP A 321 34.50 14.53 5.24
C ASP A 321 33.75 13.33 5.86
N GLN A 322 32.99 13.53 6.93
CA GLN A 322 32.15 12.49 7.50
C GLN A 322 31.01 12.10 6.52
N ALA A 323 30.36 13.06 5.89
CA ALA A 323 29.33 12.78 4.88
C ALA A 323 29.86 11.84 3.79
N ARG A 324 31.05 12.09 3.26
CA ARG A 324 31.68 11.24 2.26
C ARG A 324 32.04 9.85 2.77
N GLU A 325 32.51 9.73 4.01
CA GLU A 325 32.88 8.45 4.61
C GLU A 325 31.63 7.56 4.74
N TYR A 326 30.55 8.06 5.34
CA TYR A 326 29.35 7.29 5.56
C TYR A 326 28.56 7.02 4.27
N ALA A 327 28.53 7.95 3.31
CA ALA A 327 27.98 7.70 1.99
C ALA A 327 28.71 6.56 1.25
N LYS A 328 30.04 6.46 1.38
CA LYS A 328 30.81 5.34 0.82
C LYS A 328 30.49 4.02 1.49
N LYS A 329 30.30 4.00 2.83
CA LYS A 329 29.89 2.79 3.55
C LYS A 329 28.52 2.32 3.06
N ALA A 330 27.53 3.22 2.96
CA ALA A 330 26.20 2.91 2.44
C ALA A 330 26.26 2.39 1.00
N LEU A 331 26.97 3.10 0.12
CA LEU A 331 27.14 2.71 -1.29
C LEU A 331 27.73 1.31 -1.45
N THR A 332 28.77 0.99 -0.68
CA THR A 332 29.39 -0.34 -0.73
C THR A 332 28.39 -1.46 -0.41
N ILE A 333 27.54 -1.25 0.59
CA ILE A 333 26.51 -2.21 0.97
C ILE A 333 25.41 -2.28 -0.10
N TYR A 334 24.92 -1.15 -0.60
CA TYR A 334 23.92 -1.11 -1.68
C TYR A 334 24.41 -1.82 -2.94
N GLN A 335 25.65 -1.57 -3.37
CA GLN A 335 26.24 -2.25 -4.53
C GLN A 335 26.32 -3.76 -4.33
N HIS A 336 26.69 -4.20 -3.14
CA HIS A 336 26.80 -5.62 -2.82
C HIS A 336 25.43 -6.34 -2.82
N ILE A 337 24.37 -5.68 -2.31
CA ILE A 337 23.05 -6.29 -2.13
C ILE A 337 22.12 -6.08 -3.34
N LEU A 338 22.10 -4.87 -3.90
CA LEU A 338 21.11 -4.44 -4.90
C LEU A 338 21.71 -4.34 -6.33
N GLY A 339 23.04 -4.31 -6.46
CA GLY A 339 23.74 -4.12 -7.72
C GLY A 339 23.83 -2.64 -8.14
N ASP A 340 24.65 -2.37 -9.16
CA ASP A 340 24.99 -1.01 -9.60
C ASP A 340 23.84 -0.26 -10.31
N GLU A 341 22.84 -0.98 -10.82
CA GLU A 341 21.71 -0.38 -11.56
C GLU A 341 20.52 0.02 -10.67
N ASN A 342 20.59 -0.22 -9.37
CA ASN A 342 19.52 0.13 -8.44
C ASN A 342 19.52 1.64 -8.13
N THR A 343 18.33 2.24 -7.95
CA THR A 343 18.18 3.68 -7.66
C THR A 343 18.96 4.12 -6.42
N HIS A 344 18.93 3.33 -5.33
CA HIS A 344 19.68 3.63 -4.10
C HIS A 344 21.20 3.55 -4.27
N THR A 345 21.68 2.88 -5.32
CA THR A 345 23.10 2.82 -5.66
C THR A 345 23.53 4.01 -6.52
N GLN A 346 22.57 4.66 -7.21
CA GLN A 346 22.81 5.79 -8.12
C GLN A 346 22.66 7.16 -7.43
N GLU A 347 21.95 7.25 -6.32
CA GLU A 347 21.82 8.45 -5.48
C GLU A 347 23.06 8.68 -4.60
#